data_ec76fb61389236c27111c3607ea6dd4a
#
_entry.id   ec76fb61389236c27111c3607ea6dd4a
#
_cell.length_a   1.000
_cell.length_b   1.000
_cell.length_c   1.000
_cell.angle_alpha   90.00
_cell.angle_beta   90.00
_cell.angle_gamma   90.00
#
_symmetry.space_group_name_H-M   'P 1'
#
loop_
_entity.id
_entity.type
_entity.pdbx_description
1 polymer ?
#
loop_
_entity_poly.entity_id
_entity_poly.type
_entity_poly.pdbx_seq_one_letter_code
_entity_poly.pdbx_strand_id
1 'polypeptide(L)'
;MKSALAALIAATALSACAAPSEPTLGGDRDAHGCIGSAGYSWSALKQTCVQAWQAADLKLDDPADSTLAVYVIFSKDKAQAEIFAADVPQNTLLEAVKGGYMSKNGKVRLMRENQKWRLIK
;
A
#
# COMPACT_ATOMS: atom_id res chain seq x y z
N MET A 1 45.95 52.42 18.91
CA MET A 1 45.38 52.20 18.75
C MET A 1 44.78 51.46 18.34
N LYS A 2 44.43 50.91 18.12
CA LYS A 2 43.84 50.29 17.70
C LYS A 2 42.85 49.77 17.79
N SER A 3 42.17 49.50 17.46
CA SER A 3 41.12 49.15 17.48
C SER A 3 40.66 48.06 17.15
N ALA A 4 40.33 47.50 17.37
CA ALA A 4 39.93 46.42 17.13
C ALA A 4 38.71 46.18 16.94
N LEU A 5 38.28 45.99 16.33
CA LEU A 5 37.11 45.76 16.12
C LEU A 5 36.64 44.60 16.15
N ALA A 6 35.98 44.20 16.37
CA ALA A 6 35.36 43.18 16.59
C ALA A 6 34.41 42.80 15.76
N ALA A 7 34.55 42.09 15.23
CA ALA A 7 33.64 41.78 14.36
C ALA A 7 32.72 40.91 14.78
N LEU A 8 31.94 41.00 14.83
CA LEU A 8 31.01 40.23 15.19
C LEU A 8 30.36 39.51 14.42
N ILE A 9 30.04 38.67 14.21
CA ILE A 9 29.45 37.88 13.55
C ILE A 9 28.30 37.39 13.90
N ALA A 10 27.54 37.52 13.45
CA ALA A 10 26.37 37.15 13.64
C ALA A 10 26.01 35.95 13.13
N ALA A 11 26.04 35.14 13.60
CA ALA A 11 25.68 33.95 13.10
C ALA A 11 24.30 33.79 13.03
N THR A 12 23.83 33.79 12.18
CA THR A 12 22.52 33.66 12.11
C THR A 12 22.16 32.36 11.89
N ALA A 13 21.75 31.80 12.55
CA ALA A 13 21.36 30.54 12.40
C ALA A 13 20.12 30.36 11.83
N LEU A 14 20.01 29.90 11.00
CA LEU A 14 18.88 29.71 10.49
C LEU A 14 18.29 28.60 10.72
N SER A 15 17.60 28.29 11.08
CA SER A 15 16.86 27.36 11.35
C SER A 15 16.09 26.88 10.41
N ALA A 16 16.38 26.02 9.95
CA ALA A 16 15.67 25.51 9.02
C ALA A 16 14.60 24.86 9.51
N CYS A 17 13.78 25.08 9.63
CA CYS A 17 12.81 24.49 10.09
C CYS A 17 12.24 23.54 9.38
N ALA A 18 12.23 22.59 9.66
CA ALA A 18 11.62 21.63 9.12
C ALA A 18 10.23 21.89 9.20
N ALA A 19 9.68 22.08 8.31
CA ALA A 19 8.41 22.38 8.33
C ALA A 19 7.62 21.23 8.70
N PRO A 20 6.79 21.30 9.47
CA PRO A 20 5.95 20.24 9.79
C PRO A 20 5.11 20.00 8.64
N SER A 21 4.84 18.86 8.44
CA SER A 21 4.10 18.60 7.35
C SER A 21 2.76 19.11 7.49
N GLU A 22 2.36 19.93 6.67
CA GLU A 22 1.08 20.34 6.75
C GLU A 22 0.24 19.41 6.09
N PRO A 23 -0.89 19.14 6.51
CA PRO A 23 -1.78 18.21 5.87
C PRO A 23 -2.25 18.84 4.62
N THR A 24 -1.81 18.37 3.56
CA THR A 24 -2.32 18.82 2.30
C THR A 24 -3.23 17.76 1.79
N LEU A 25 -4.06 18.13 0.88
CA LEU A 25 -4.93 17.15 0.28
C LEU A 25 -4.05 16.15 -0.41
N GLY A 26 -4.30 14.93 -0.19
CA GLY A 26 -3.47 13.89 -0.76
C GLY A 26 -2.19 13.66 0.01
N GLY A 27 -2.04 14.32 1.15
CA GLY A 27 -0.83 14.16 1.91
C GLY A 27 -0.91 13.16 3.03
N ASP A 28 -2.05 12.50 3.17
CA ASP A 28 -2.21 11.51 4.24
C ASP A 28 -1.43 10.26 3.89
N ARG A 29 -0.52 9.89 4.74
CA ARG A 29 0.32 8.74 4.48
C ARG A 29 0.10 7.70 5.55
N ASP A 30 0.13 6.44 5.14
CA ASP A 30 -0.01 5.34 6.09
C ASP A 30 1.37 5.02 6.69
N ALA A 31 1.46 3.92 7.41
CA ALA A 31 2.69 3.54 8.10
C ALA A 31 3.85 3.31 7.15
N HIS A 32 3.57 2.98 5.90
CA HIS A 32 4.62 2.76 4.90
C HIS A 32 4.84 4.00 4.03
N GLY A 33 4.13 5.08 4.29
CA GLY A 33 4.26 6.29 3.50
C GLY A 33 3.40 6.34 2.27
N CYS A 34 2.45 5.43 2.13
CA CYS A 34 1.57 5.42 0.98
C CYS A 34 0.45 6.43 1.15
N ILE A 35 0.13 7.15 0.09
CA ILE A 35 -0.88 8.19 0.15
C ILE A 35 -2.23 7.59 -0.20
N GLY A 36 -3.01 7.32 0.84
CA GLY A 36 -4.30 6.66 0.65
C GLY A 36 -5.30 7.47 -0.13
N SER A 37 -5.31 8.79 0.06
CA SER A 37 -6.26 9.61 -0.68
C SER A 37 -5.97 9.64 -2.17
N ALA A 38 -4.76 9.28 -2.58
CA ALA A 38 -4.44 9.16 -3.98
C ALA A 38 -4.60 7.72 -4.47
N GLY A 39 -5.11 6.84 -3.64
CA GLY A 39 -5.36 5.46 -4.03
C GLY A 39 -4.18 4.54 -3.85
N TYR A 40 -3.13 4.98 -3.19
CA TYR A 40 -1.97 4.13 -2.99
C TYR A 40 -2.10 3.29 -1.72
N SER A 41 -1.68 2.06 -1.81
CA SER A 41 -1.63 1.14 -0.69
C SER A 41 -0.30 0.40 -0.75
N TRP A 42 0.19 0.00 0.38
CA TRP A 42 1.42 -0.77 0.41
C TRP A 42 1.16 -2.18 -0.11
N SER A 43 2.02 -2.64 -1.00
CA SER A 43 1.96 -4.01 -1.47
C SER A 43 3.06 -4.81 -0.80
N ALA A 44 2.68 -5.84 -0.06
CA ALA A 44 3.66 -6.69 0.59
C ALA A 44 4.45 -7.50 -0.42
N LEU A 45 3.84 -7.89 -1.52
CA LEU A 45 4.55 -8.64 -2.55
C LEU A 45 5.52 -7.77 -3.33
N LYS A 46 5.13 -6.55 -3.64
CA LYS A 46 5.99 -5.68 -4.44
C LYS A 46 6.87 -4.78 -3.60
N GLN A 47 6.64 -4.73 -2.30
CA GLN A 47 7.44 -3.94 -1.37
C GLN A 47 7.48 -2.46 -1.79
N THR A 48 6.37 -1.95 -2.21
CA THR A 48 6.25 -0.56 -2.61
C THR A 48 4.78 -0.14 -2.56
N CYS A 49 4.53 1.14 -2.62
CA CYS A 49 3.17 1.64 -2.71
C CYS A 49 2.64 1.43 -4.12
N VAL A 50 1.45 0.92 -4.24
CA VAL A 50 0.83 0.68 -5.54
C VAL A 50 -0.59 1.20 -5.56
N GLN A 51 -1.07 1.50 -6.75
CA GLN A 51 -2.49 1.70 -6.97
C GLN A 51 -3.03 0.36 -7.42
N ALA A 52 -3.85 -0.27 -6.59
CA ALA A 52 -4.23 -1.64 -6.82
C ALA A 52 -4.83 -1.88 -8.22
N TRP A 53 -5.63 -0.93 -8.69
CA TRP A 53 -6.26 -1.11 -10.00
C TRP A 53 -5.27 -1.08 -11.16
N GLN A 54 -4.09 -0.50 -10.95
CA GLN A 54 -3.07 -0.50 -11.99
C GLN A 54 -2.09 -1.64 -11.83
N ALA A 55 -1.84 -2.06 -10.61
CA ALA A 55 -0.87 -3.11 -10.34
C ALA A 55 -1.45 -4.50 -10.43
N ALA A 56 -2.77 -4.62 -10.42
CA ALA A 56 -3.39 -5.93 -10.32
C ALA A 56 -3.20 -6.78 -11.55
N ASP A 57 -2.99 -8.06 -11.31
CA ASP A 57 -2.97 -9.04 -12.36
C ASP A 57 -4.37 -9.60 -12.60
N LEU A 58 -5.26 -9.42 -11.66
CA LEU A 58 -6.62 -9.95 -11.75
C LEU A 58 -7.57 -9.00 -11.04
N LYS A 59 -8.72 -8.80 -11.64
CA LYS A 59 -9.76 -7.98 -11.06
C LYS A 59 -11.04 -8.80 -10.99
N LEU A 60 -11.70 -8.78 -9.84
CA LEU A 60 -12.94 -9.51 -9.61
C LEU A 60 -13.96 -8.59 -9.00
N ASP A 61 -15.21 -9.03 -9.02
CA ASP A 61 -16.24 -8.35 -8.25
C ASP A 61 -16.19 -8.85 -6.82
N ASP A 62 -16.51 -7.97 -5.89
CA ASP A 62 -16.55 -8.35 -4.49
C ASP A 62 -17.76 -9.26 -4.27
N PRO A 63 -17.59 -10.39 -3.58
CA PRO A 63 -18.70 -11.32 -3.39
C PRO A 63 -19.82 -10.74 -2.52
N ALA A 64 -19.53 -9.75 -1.71
CA ALA A 64 -20.56 -9.16 -0.87
C ALA A 64 -21.21 -7.95 -1.51
N ASP A 65 -20.55 -7.33 -2.48
CA ASP A 65 -21.08 -6.11 -3.10
C ASP A 65 -20.47 -5.99 -4.49
N SER A 66 -21.25 -6.32 -5.50
CA SER A 66 -20.74 -6.33 -6.87
C SER A 66 -20.36 -4.95 -7.41
N THR A 67 -20.68 -3.88 -6.67
CA THR A 67 -20.23 -2.56 -7.09
C THR A 67 -18.80 -2.28 -6.66
N LEU A 68 -18.22 -3.14 -5.83
CA LEU A 68 -16.85 -3.00 -5.39
C LEU A 68 -15.97 -3.97 -6.15
N ALA A 69 -14.72 -3.60 -6.31
CA ALA A 69 -13.77 -4.43 -7.02
C ALA A 69 -12.78 -5.07 -6.06
N VAL A 70 -12.33 -6.26 -6.42
CA VAL A 70 -11.27 -6.95 -5.72
C VAL A 70 -10.10 -6.98 -6.68
N TYR A 71 -8.93 -6.60 -6.21
CA TYR A 71 -7.73 -6.63 -7.02
C TYR A 71 -6.75 -7.64 -6.45
N VAL A 72 -6.10 -8.39 -7.31
CA VAL A 72 -5.18 -9.44 -6.89
C VAL A 72 -3.85 -9.25 -7.60
N ILE A 73 -2.78 -9.29 -6.84
CA ILE A 73 -1.43 -9.29 -7.38
C ILE A 73 -0.83 -10.66 -7.10
N PHE A 74 -0.30 -11.32 -8.12
CA PHE A 74 0.36 -12.59 -7.92
C PHE A 74 1.87 -12.37 -7.83
N SER A 75 2.54 -13.19 -7.04
CA SER A 75 4.00 -13.17 -7.03
C SER A 75 4.52 -13.69 -8.36
N LYS A 76 5.77 -13.42 -8.65
CA LYS A 76 6.35 -13.82 -9.94
C LYS A 76 6.29 -15.32 -10.14
N ASP A 77 6.52 -16.08 -9.08
CA ASP A 77 6.49 -17.54 -9.16
C ASP A 77 5.09 -18.09 -8.94
N LYS A 78 4.10 -17.22 -8.77
CA LYS A 78 2.70 -17.62 -8.55
C LYS A 78 2.50 -18.42 -7.27
N ALA A 79 3.44 -18.39 -6.36
CA ALA A 79 3.29 -19.10 -5.09
C ALA A 79 2.43 -18.32 -4.11
N GLN A 80 2.28 -17.02 -4.32
CA GLN A 80 1.50 -16.18 -3.41
C GLN A 80 0.63 -15.22 -4.19
N ALA A 81 -0.44 -14.80 -3.55
CA ALA A 81 -1.34 -13.78 -4.08
C ALA A 81 -1.61 -12.77 -2.99
N GLU A 82 -1.68 -11.52 -3.34
CA GLU A 82 -2.04 -10.46 -2.41
C GLU A 82 -3.40 -9.91 -2.79
N ILE A 83 -4.28 -9.78 -1.81
CA ILE A 83 -5.67 -9.40 -2.06
C ILE A 83 -5.91 -7.98 -1.58
N PHE A 84 -6.53 -7.19 -2.44
CA PHE A 84 -6.97 -5.85 -2.10
C PHE A 84 -8.48 -5.83 -2.24
N ALA A 85 -9.18 -5.88 -1.14
CA ALA A 85 -10.64 -5.93 -1.12
C ALA A 85 -11.16 -5.29 0.15
N ALA A 86 -12.41 -4.88 0.12
CA ALA A 86 -13.07 -4.39 1.31
C ALA A 86 -13.17 -5.53 2.30
N ASP A 87 -13.06 -5.24 3.57
CA ASP A 87 -13.18 -6.24 4.62
C ASP A 87 -12.07 -7.28 4.63
N VAL A 88 -11.03 -7.08 3.84
CA VAL A 88 -9.85 -7.93 3.89
C VAL A 88 -8.73 -7.07 4.45
N PRO A 89 -8.07 -7.48 5.52
CA PRO A 89 -7.00 -6.65 6.09
C PRO A 89 -5.92 -6.35 5.06
N GLN A 90 -5.36 -5.17 5.20
CA GLN A 90 -4.28 -4.76 4.30
C GLN A 90 -3.11 -5.72 4.41
N ASN A 91 -2.44 -5.96 3.32
CA ASN A 91 -1.28 -6.85 3.24
C ASN A 91 -1.62 -8.31 3.52
N THR A 92 -2.83 -8.71 3.17
CA THR A 92 -3.21 -10.11 3.29
C THR A 92 -2.59 -10.90 2.15
N LEU A 93 -1.74 -11.84 2.50
CA LEU A 93 -1.10 -12.71 1.53
C LEU A 93 -1.71 -14.09 1.62
N LEU A 94 -1.98 -14.66 0.46
CA LEU A 94 -2.50 -16.00 0.37
C LEU A 94 -1.41 -16.87 -0.24
N GLU A 95 -1.37 -18.11 0.16
CA GLU A 95 -0.41 -19.06 -0.39
C GLU A 95 -1.10 -20.03 -1.32
N ALA A 96 -0.40 -20.48 -2.33
CA ALA A 96 -0.95 -21.37 -3.32
C ALA A 96 -1.38 -22.70 -2.68
N VAL A 97 -2.58 -23.14 -3.01
CA VAL A 97 -3.10 -24.41 -2.57
C VAL A 97 -3.75 -25.06 -3.78
N LYS A 98 -4.22 -26.29 -3.63
CA LYS A 98 -4.87 -26.93 -4.73
C LYS A 98 -6.13 -26.15 -5.09
N GLY A 99 -6.24 -25.74 -6.32
CA GLY A 99 -7.41 -25.02 -6.79
C GLY A 99 -7.36 -23.51 -6.60
N GLY A 100 -6.32 -22.97 -5.98
CA GLY A 100 -6.26 -21.53 -5.79
C GLY A 100 -5.25 -21.09 -4.76
N TYR A 101 -5.69 -20.18 -3.89
CA TYR A 101 -4.84 -19.58 -2.87
C TYR A 101 -5.64 -19.43 -1.58
N MET A 102 -4.97 -19.51 -0.45
CA MET A 102 -5.64 -19.43 0.83
C MET A 102 -4.75 -18.72 1.85
N SER A 103 -5.37 -17.89 2.70
CA SER A 103 -4.64 -17.24 3.77
C SER A 103 -4.32 -18.27 4.87
N LYS A 104 -3.35 -17.92 5.73
CA LYS A 104 -2.92 -18.84 6.75
C LYS A 104 -4.05 -19.26 7.68
N ASN A 105 -4.95 -18.34 7.98
CA ASN A 105 -6.07 -18.69 8.86
C ASN A 105 -7.25 -19.30 8.11
N GLY A 106 -7.13 -19.44 6.80
CA GLY A 106 -8.18 -20.07 6.00
C GLY A 106 -9.42 -19.21 5.77
N LYS A 107 -9.43 -17.98 6.27
CA LYS A 107 -10.63 -17.17 6.15
C LYS A 107 -10.76 -16.50 4.78
N VAL A 108 -9.66 -16.23 4.13
CA VAL A 108 -9.69 -15.61 2.82
C VAL A 108 -9.14 -16.62 1.82
N ARG A 109 -9.93 -16.90 0.81
CA ARG A 109 -9.54 -17.86 -0.22
C ARG A 109 -9.85 -17.31 -1.59
N LEU A 110 -8.96 -17.53 -2.51
CA LEU A 110 -9.15 -17.16 -3.90
C LEU A 110 -9.14 -18.46 -4.68
N MET A 111 -10.30 -18.89 -5.13
CA MET A 111 -10.43 -20.21 -5.74
C MET A 111 -10.82 -20.07 -7.21
N ARG A 112 -10.36 -21.01 -8.01
CA ARG A 112 -10.68 -21.02 -9.42
C ARG A 112 -11.65 -22.15 -9.69
N GLU A 113 -12.83 -21.83 -10.20
CA GLU A 113 -13.84 -22.78 -10.53
C GLU A 113 -14.32 -22.52 -11.93
N ASN A 114 -14.37 -23.49 -12.76
CA ASN A 114 -14.86 -23.36 -14.13
C ASN A 114 -14.15 -22.22 -14.86
N GLN A 115 -12.84 -22.11 -14.61
CA GLN A 115 -12.00 -21.09 -15.25
C GLN A 115 -12.31 -19.68 -14.80
N LYS A 116 -13.07 -19.53 -13.75
CA LYS A 116 -13.35 -18.22 -13.17
C LYS A 116 -12.80 -18.18 -11.76
N TRP A 117 -12.28 -17.01 -11.41
CA TRP A 117 -11.78 -16.80 -10.06
C TRP A 117 -12.89 -16.30 -9.17
N ARG A 118 -12.83 -16.71 -7.92
CA ARG A 118 -13.84 -16.33 -6.96
C ARG A 118 -13.18 -16.10 -5.63
N LEU A 119 -13.52 -14.99 -4.99
CA LEU A 119 -12.97 -14.68 -3.68
C LEU A 119 -13.97 -15.11 -2.61
N ILE A 120 -13.46 -15.76 -1.57
CA ILE A 120 -14.25 -16.15 -0.41
C ILE A 120 -13.62 -15.45 0.76
N LYS A 121 -14.39 -14.71 1.51
CA LYS A 121 -13.85 -13.95 2.65
C LYS A 121 -14.80 -13.95 3.83
#